data_f2ced09fd524b15467fd06638421b5f0
#
_entry.id   f2ced09fd524b15467fd06638421b5f0
#
_cell.length_a   1.000
_cell.length_b   1.000
_cell.length_c   1.000
_cell.angle_alpha   90.00
_cell.angle_beta   90.00
_cell.angle_gamma   90.00
#
_symmetry.space_group_name_H-M   'P 1'
#
loop_
_entity.id
_entity.type
_entity.pdbx_description
1 polymer ?
#
loop_
_entity_poly.entity_id
_entity_poly.type
_entity_poly.pdbx_seq_one_letter_code
_entity_poly.pdbx_strand_id
1 'polypeptide(L)'
;PLDCPICDQGGECQLQDLAVGYGGSSSRYQEEKRSVIGQEMGPLVSAAEMSRCIHCTRCVRFTEEIAGVQEIGMANRGEFSEIMPFIGKVVETELSGNVIDLCPVGALTSKPFRYDARSWELSRRKTISAHDALGSNLIVQTKDHTVRRVLPLENESINECWIADRDRFSYEGLYHESRLSTPKIKHDGQWYDVDWTTALEDIRKTLDCVIREDDKDAVGIWASPMNTVEELFLTKKLAQALGVSSIDCRLQQQDSRL
;
A
#
# COMPACT_ATOMS: atom_id res chain seq x y z
N PRO A 1 -17.68 19.55 -13.48
CA PRO A 1 -17.10 19.23 -14.77
C PRO A 1 -17.77 18.03 -15.44
N LEU A 2 -17.69 17.92 -16.77
CA LEU A 2 -18.23 16.79 -17.54
C LEU A 2 -17.10 15.84 -17.97
N ASP A 3 -16.35 15.36 -17.02
CA ASP A 3 -15.12 14.60 -17.24
C ASP A 3 -15.12 13.17 -16.67
N CYS A 4 -16.30 12.59 -16.42
CA CYS A 4 -16.46 11.19 -16.01
C CYS A 4 -15.68 10.20 -16.91
N PRO A 5 -15.62 10.39 -18.25
CA PRO A 5 -14.86 9.47 -19.11
C PRO A 5 -13.34 9.47 -18.84
N ILE A 6 -12.78 10.55 -18.33
CA ILE A 6 -11.36 10.68 -18.00
C ILE A 6 -11.10 10.64 -16.48
N CYS A 7 -12.13 10.50 -15.67
CA CYS A 7 -12.03 10.43 -14.21
C CYS A 7 -11.72 9.01 -13.77
N ASP A 8 -10.68 8.81 -12.95
CA ASP A 8 -10.32 7.49 -12.43
C ASP A 8 -11.37 6.88 -11.51
N GLN A 9 -12.25 7.70 -10.92
CA GLN A 9 -13.39 7.22 -10.14
C GLN A 9 -14.53 6.71 -11.02
N GLY A 10 -14.49 6.91 -12.33
CA GLY A 10 -15.55 6.50 -13.27
C GLY A 10 -15.79 4.98 -13.22
N GLY A 11 -17.06 4.57 -13.02
CA GLY A 11 -17.46 3.18 -12.86
C GLY A 11 -17.43 2.64 -11.44
N GLU A 12 -16.92 3.42 -10.47
CA GLU A 12 -16.95 3.12 -9.03
C GLU A 12 -17.23 4.38 -8.19
N CYS A 13 -17.99 5.31 -8.74
CA CYS A 13 -18.30 6.60 -8.15
C CYS A 13 -19.75 6.65 -7.68
N GLN A 14 -19.97 6.80 -6.38
CA GLN A 14 -21.31 6.91 -5.79
C GLN A 14 -22.11 8.09 -6.36
N LEU A 15 -21.46 9.23 -6.61
CA LEU A 15 -22.12 10.37 -7.22
C LEU A 15 -22.60 10.06 -8.65
N GLN A 16 -21.77 9.35 -9.43
CA GLN A 16 -22.14 8.91 -10.78
C GLN A 16 -23.34 7.96 -10.75
N ASP A 17 -23.32 6.97 -9.87
CA ASP A 17 -24.39 5.99 -9.72
C ASP A 17 -25.72 6.66 -9.32
N LEU A 18 -25.68 7.58 -8.36
CA LEU A 18 -26.85 8.36 -7.97
C LEU A 18 -27.35 9.29 -9.08
N ALA A 19 -26.44 9.92 -9.81
CA ALA A 19 -26.81 10.78 -10.93
C ALA A 19 -27.46 10.01 -12.08
N VAL A 20 -26.96 8.81 -12.39
CA VAL A 20 -27.52 7.93 -13.43
C VAL A 20 -28.86 7.33 -12.98
N GLY A 21 -28.95 6.88 -11.72
CA GLY A 21 -30.14 6.20 -11.18
C GLY A 21 -31.32 7.14 -10.90
N TYR A 22 -31.04 8.37 -10.45
CA TYR A 22 -32.08 9.29 -9.94
C TYR A 22 -32.00 10.69 -10.54
N GLY A 23 -30.93 11.02 -11.29
CA GLY A 23 -30.74 12.33 -11.90
C GLY A 23 -31.45 12.49 -13.24
N GLY A 24 -31.49 13.73 -13.71
CA GLY A 24 -31.97 14.07 -15.04
C GLY A 24 -30.85 14.09 -16.08
N SER A 25 -31.22 14.09 -17.36
CA SER A 25 -30.28 14.12 -18.50
C SER A 25 -29.72 15.52 -18.81
N SER A 26 -30.25 16.58 -18.18
CA SER A 26 -29.86 17.96 -18.43
C SER A 26 -29.53 18.70 -17.13
N SER A 27 -28.53 19.60 -17.22
CA SER A 27 -28.21 20.49 -16.10
C SER A 27 -29.21 21.63 -16.00
N ARG A 28 -29.68 21.94 -14.79
CA ARG A 28 -30.47 23.14 -14.49
C ARG A 28 -29.63 24.33 -14.08
N TYR A 29 -28.31 24.13 -13.90
CA TYR A 29 -27.37 25.16 -13.53
C TYR A 29 -27.01 26.01 -14.76
N GLN A 30 -27.30 27.32 -14.70
CA GLN A 30 -27.14 28.27 -15.79
C GLN A 30 -25.94 29.19 -15.61
N GLU A 31 -25.38 29.25 -14.42
CA GLU A 31 -24.24 30.11 -14.07
C GLU A 31 -22.92 29.54 -14.57
N GLU A 32 -21.88 30.35 -14.59
CA GLU A 32 -20.55 29.94 -14.93
C GLU A 32 -20.01 28.91 -13.92
N LYS A 33 -19.53 27.78 -14.41
CA LYS A 33 -19.01 26.70 -13.57
C LYS A 33 -17.63 27.06 -13.03
N ARG A 34 -17.48 27.00 -11.72
CA ARG A 34 -16.21 27.25 -11.06
C ARG A 34 -15.16 26.22 -11.49
N SER A 35 -13.94 26.72 -11.77
CA SER A 35 -12.75 25.91 -11.92
C SER A 35 -11.87 26.07 -10.68
N VAL A 36 -11.37 24.98 -10.13
CA VAL A 36 -10.49 24.98 -8.96
C VAL A 36 -9.13 24.46 -9.39
N ILE A 37 -8.09 25.17 -8.99
CA ILE A 37 -6.70 24.80 -9.30
C ILE A 37 -6.36 23.52 -8.55
N GLY A 38 -5.66 22.60 -9.22
CA GLY A 38 -5.15 21.38 -8.62
C GLY A 38 -4.14 21.67 -7.51
N GLN A 39 -4.11 20.80 -6.51
CA GLN A 39 -3.20 20.88 -5.37
C GLN A 39 -2.16 19.77 -5.42
N GLU A 40 -0.97 20.03 -4.88
CA GLU A 40 0.04 18.99 -4.68
C GLU A 40 -0.14 18.38 -3.29
N MET A 41 -0.44 17.06 -3.23
CA MET A 41 -0.68 16.32 -1.99
C MET A 41 0.39 15.25 -1.74
N GLY A 42 1.50 15.27 -2.46
CA GLY A 42 2.58 14.29 -2.31
C GLY A 42 2.61 13.26 -3.45
N PRO A 43 3.46 12.24 -3.34
CA PRO A 43 3.70 11.30 -4.44
C PRO A 43 2.57 10.28 -4.64
N LEU A 44 1.74 10.03 -3.64
CA LEU A 44 0.77 8.94 -3.63
C LEU A 44 -0.64 9.38 -4.00
N VAL A 45 -1.06 10.58 -3.56
CA VAL A 45 -2.41 11.10 -3.75
C VAL A 45 -2.42 12.19 -4.81
N SER A 46 -3.28 12.04 -5.81
CA SER A 46 -3.52 13.05 -6.82
C SER A 46 -4.71 13.93 -6.44
N ALA A 47 -4.50 15.24 -6.38
CA ALA A 47 -5.52 16.26 -6.22
C ALA A 47 -5.51 17.26 -7.40
N ALA A 48 -5.19 16.77 -8.60
CA ALA A 48 -5.09 17.60 -9.80
C ALA A 48 -6.46 18.14 -10.25
N GLU A 49 -7.53 17.38 -10.01
CA GLU A 49 -8.86 17.69 -10.52
C GLU A 49 -9.82 18.14 -9.40
N MET A 50 -9.39 19.13 -8.60
CA MET A 50 -10.16 19.60 -7.42
C MET A 50 -11.49 20.26 -7.78
N SER A 51 -11.74 20.60 -9.04
CA SER A 51 -13.08 20.99 -9.52
C SER A 51 -14.15 19.91 -9.33
N ARG A 52 -13.76 18.65 -9.12
CA ARG A 52 -14.66 17.52 -8.79
C ARG A 52 -15.06 17.48 -7.34
N CYS A 53 -14.37 18.22 -6.46
CA CYS A 53 -14.62 18.20 -5.02
C CYS A 53 -16.02 18.73 -4.70
N ILE A 54 -16.75 17.97 -3.84
CA ILE A 54 -18.09 18.37 -3.37
C ILE A 54 -18.06 18.92 -1.94
N HIS A 55 -16.90 19.26 -1.42
CA HIS A 55 -16.68 19.85 -0.09
C HIS A 55 -17.28 19.05 1.07
N CYS A 56 -17.31 17.73 0.96
CA CYS A 56 -17.88 16.84 1.98
C CYS A 56 -17.00 16.73 3.26
N THR A 57 -15.78 17.24 3.22
CA THR A 57 -14.80 17.28 4.34
C THR A 57 -14.36 15.92 4.90
N ARG A 58 -14.73 14.79 4.30
CA ARG A 58 -14.34 13.45 4.77
C ARG A 58 -12.83 13.29 4.89
N CYS A 59 -12.07 13.80 3.92
CA CYS A 59 -10.59 13.75 3.93
C CYS A 59 -9.99 14.60 5.07
N VAL A 60 -10.56 15.76 5.37
CA VAL A 60 -10.13 16.64 6.48
C VAL A 60 -10.37 15.94 7.80
N ARG A 61 -11.57 15.43 8.02
CA ARG A 61 -11.94 14.73 9.25
C ARG A 61 -11.14 13.44 9.45
N PHE A 62 -10.84 12.73 8.37
CA PHE A 62 -10.01 11.54 8.46
C PHE A 62 -8.59 11.87 8.96
N THR A 63 -7.95 12.89 8.40
CA THR A 63 -6.59 13.26 8.83
C THR A 63 -6.57 13.75 10.28
N GLU A 64 -7.61 14.46 10.72
CA GLU A 64 -7.73 14.98 12.08
C GLU A 64 -8.12 13.90 13.10
N GLU A 65 -9.20 13.15 12.83
CA GLU A 65 -9.84 12.26 13.81
C GLU A 65 -9.27 10.84 13.81
N ILE A 66 -8.84 10.31 12.65
CA ILE A 66 -8.37 8.93 12.50
C ILE A 66 -6.84 8.87 12.39
N ALA A 67 -6.25 9.61 11.46
CA ALA A 67 -4.78 9.64 11.31
C ALA A 67 -4.09 10.43 12.45
N GLY A 68 -4.83 11.29 13.15
CA GLY A 68 -4.31 12.09 14.28
C GLY A 68 -3.34 13.19 13.87
N VAL A 69 -3.23 13.48 12.58
CA VAL A 69 -2.35 14.52 12.01
C VAL A 69 -3.14 15.36 11.04
N GLN A 70 -3.37 16.63 11.37
CA GLN A 70 -4.13 17.55 10.54
C GLN A 70 -3.27 18.09 9.39
N GLU A 71 -3.18 17.34 8.29
CA GLU A 71 -2.39 17.72 7.11
C GLU A 71 -3.24 18.35 6.00
N ILE A 72 -4.54 18.04 5.98
CA ILE A 72 -5.51 18.58 5.02
C ILE A 72 -6.48 19.49 5.77
N GLY A 73 -6.80 20.62 5.17
CA GLY A 73 -7.75 21.56 5.70
C GLY A 73 -8.70 22.10 4.65
N MET A 74 -9.71 22.84 5.09
CA MET A 74 -10.58 23.60 4.21
C MET A 74 -10.28 25.08 4.36
N ALA A 75 -9.77 25.70 3.30
CA ALA A 75 -9.52 27.13 3.26
C ALA A 75 -10.73 27.89 2.72
N ASN A 76 -10.78 29.20 3.00
CA ASN A 76 -11.82 30.11 2.58
C ASN A 76 -13.23 29.75 3.13
N ARG A 77 -14.27 30.34 2.56
CA ARG A 77 -15.66 30.13 2.99
C ARG A 77 -16.63 30.28 1.82
N GLY A 78 -17.84 29.73 1.99
CA GLY A 78 -18.90 29.81 0.99
C GLY A 78 -18.52 29.12 -0.30
N GLU A 79 -18.82 29.73 -1.43
CA GLU A 79 -18.53 29.19 -2.75
C GLU A 79 -17.03 29.09 -3.09
N PHE A 80 -16.21 29.85 -2.38
CA PHE A 80 -14.75 29.83 -2.55
C PHE A 80 -14.01 28.83 -1.65
N SER A 81 -14.73 28.02 -0.88
CA SER A 81 -14.11 26.99 -0.06
C SER A 81 -13.30 26.00 -0.90
N GLU A 82 -12.12 25.64 -0.42
CA GLU A 82 -11.21 24.70 -1.10
C GLU A 82 -10.58 23.75 -0.09
N ILE A 83 -10.50 22.48 -0.48
CA ILE A 83 -9.75 21.47 0.24
C ILE A 83 -8.32 21.49 -0.26
N MET A 84 -7.38 21.69 0.66
CA MET A 84 -5.96 21.79 0.34
C MET A 84 -5.09 21.32 1.50
N PRO A 85 -3.84 20.90 1.25
CA PRO A 85 -2.86 20.72 2.32
C PRO A 85 -2.44 22.09 2.87
N PHE A 86 -1.82 22.12 4.05
CA PHE A 86 -1.23 23.35 4.57
C PHE A 86 -0.12 23.86 3.65
N ILE A 87 0.03 25.17 3.55
CA ILE A 87 0.96 25.84 2.63
C ILE A 87 2.38 25.29 2.80
N GLY A 88 2.96 24.81 1.71
CA GLY A 88 4.33 24.27 1.66
C GLY A 88 4.48 22.88 2.25
N LYS A 89 3.37 22.21 2.61
CA LYS A 89 3.38 20.82 3.08
C LYS A 89 2.69 19.90 2.08
N VAL A 90 3.07 18.62 2.13
CA VAL A 90 2.40 17.51 1.47
C VAL A 90 1.77 16.61 2.53
N VAL A 91 0.95 15.67 2.14
CA VAL A 91 0.40 14.67 3.05
C VAL A 91 1.46 13.59 3.24
N GLU A 92 2.00 13.47 4.46
CA GLU A 92 3.11 12.58 4.80
C GLU A 92 2.71 11.43 5.72
N THR A 93 1.50 11.43 6.26
CA THR A 93 1.01 10.34 7.11
C THR A 93 1.05 9.01 6.37
N GLU A 94 1.46 7.95 7.04
CA GLU A 94 1.48 6.56 6.52
C GLU A 94 0.08 6.00 6.20
N LEU A 95 -0.97 6.78 6.49
CA LEU A 95 -2.37 6.44 6.19
C LEU A 95 -2.94 7.29 5.05
N SER A 96 -2.11 8.07 4.35
CA SER A 96 -2.53 9.06 3.35
C SER A 96 -3.41 8.48 2.24
N GLY A 97 -3.13 7.26 1.80
CA GLY A 97 -3.89 6.59 0.74
C GLY A 97 -5.36 6.31 1.07
N ASN A 98 -5.76 6.32 2.35
CA ASN A 98 -7.15 6.10 2.73
C ASN A 98 -8.07 7.26 2.31
N VAL A 99 -7.55 8.46 2.10
CA VAL A 99 -8.35 9.58 1.58
C VAL A 99 -8.87 9.32 0.16
N ILE A 100 -8.21 8.43 -0.59
CA ILE A 100 -8.63 8.00 -1.94
C ILE A 100 -9.95 7.23 -1.85
N ASP A 101 -10.03 6.27 -0.92
CA ASP A 101 -11.24 5.45 -0.74
C ASP A 101 -12.39 6.25 -0.12
N LEU A 102 -12.06 7.20 0.77
CA LEU A 102 -13.03 8.07 1.43
C LEU A 102 -13.64 9.12 0.50
N CYS A 103 -12.91 9.52 -0.52
CA CYS A 103 -13.39 10.55 -1.44
C CYS A 103 -14.53 9.99 -2.30
N PRO A 104 -15.78 10.51 -2.15
CA PRO A 104 -16.93 9.96 -2.87
C PRO A 104 -16.93 10.32 -4.36
N VAL A 105 -15.96 11.12 -4.80
CA VAL A 105 -15.81 11.63 -6.17
C VAL A 105 -14.35 11.54 -6.59
N GLY A 106 -14.06 11.71 -7.88
CA GLY A 106 -12.71 11.64 -8.42
C GLY A 106 -11.86 12.90 -8.19
N ALA A 107 -12.00 13.56 -7.02
CA ALA A 107 -11.17 14.71 -6.65
C ALA A 107 -9.83 14.28 -6.06
N LEU A 108 -9.84 13.24 -5.20
CA LEU A 108 -8.65 12.60 -4.65
C LEU A 108 -8.56 11.19 -5.22
N THR A 109 -7.48 10.91 -5.94
CA THR A 109 -7.27 9.63 -6.62
C THR A 109 -5.84 9.13 -6.41
N SER A 110 -5.59 7.86 -6.71
CA SER A 110 -4.24 7.30 -6.64
C SER A 110 -3.37 7.81 -7.78
N LYS A 111 -2.20 8.40 -7.47
CA LYS A 111 -1.22 8.80 -8.51
C LYS A 111 -0.65 7.57 -9.24
N PRO A 112 -0.20 6.50 -8.55
CA PRO A 112 0.35 5.31 -9.21
C PRO A 112 -0.66 4.59 -10.11
N PHE A 113 -1.93 4.60 -9.75
CA PHE A 113 -3.00 3.94 -10.51
C PHE A 113 -3.67 4.86 -11.55
N ARG A 114 -3.24 6.12 -11.66
CA ARG A 114 -3.89 7.10 -12.51
C ARG A 114 -3.88 6.67 -13.99
N TYR A 115 -5.08 6.58 -14.60
CA TYR A 115 -5.31 6.18 -15.99
C TYR A 115 -4.85 4.75 -16.34
N ASP A 116 -4.59 3.90 -15.36
CA ASP A 116 -4.08 2.54 -15.61
C ASP A 116 -5.16 1.56 -16.06
N ALA A 117 -6.26 1.47 -15.32
CA ALA A 117 -7.35 0.54 -15.63
C ALA A 117 -8.70 1.01 -15.07
N ARG A 118 -9.78 0.44 -15.61
CA ARG A 118 -11.14 0.59 -15.07
C ARG A 118 -11.46 -0.55 -14.12
N SER A 119 -12.36 -0.30 -13.15
CA SER A 119 -12.73 -1.27 -12.13
C SER A 119 -13.27 -2.59 -12.69
N TRP A 120 -13.96 -2.57 -13.81
CA TRP A 120 -14.49 -3.77 -14.49
C TRP A 120 -13.45 -4.59 -15.25
N GLU A 121 -12.27 -4.04 -15.51
CA GLU A 121 -11.15 -4.75 -16.14
C GLU A 121 -10.33 -5.55 -15.13
N LEU A 122 -10.57 -5.35 -13.83
CA LEU A 122 -9.73 -5.85 -12.75
C LEU A 122 -10.33 -7.11 -12.09
N SER A 123 -9.53 -8.14 -11.99
CA SER A 123 -9.84 -9.32 -11.17
C SER A 123 -9.53 -9.04 -9.70
N ARG A 124 -10.41 -9.46 -8.79
CA ARG A 124 -10.29 -9.22 -7.34
C ARG A 124 -9.89 -10.49 -6.60
N ARG A 125 -8.91 -10.38 -5.71
CA ARG A 125 -8.47 -11.47 -4.82
C ARG A 125 -8.36 -10.95 -3.40
N LYS A 126 -8.94 -11.67 -2.45
CA LYS A 126 -8.80 -11.39 -1.02
C LYS A 126 -7.48 -11.95 -0.53
N THR A 127 -6.78 -11.19 0.31
CA THR A 127 -5.52 -11.59 0.94
C THR A 127 -5.36 -10.85 2.26
N ILE A 128 -4.25 -11.09 2.93
CA ILE A 128 -3.82 -10.36 4.13
C ILE A 128 -2.53 -9.62 3.83
N SER A 129 -2.20 -8.62 4.66
CA SER A 129 -0.96 -7.87 4.56
C SER A 129 0.26 -8.79 4.72
N ALA A 130 1.28 -8.55 3.89
CA ALA A 130 2.61 -9.14 4.04
C ALA A 130 3.57 -8.23 4.84
N HIS A 131 3.11 -7.08 5.30
CA HIS A 131 3.93 -6.02 5.89
C HIS A 131 3.61 -5.74 7.36
N ASP A 132 2.58 -6.36 7.91
CA ASP A 132 2.23 -6.24 9.32
C ASP A 132 2.01 -7.62 9.96
N ALA A 133 2.07 -7.65 11.30
CA ALA A 133 1.79 -8.85 12.10
C ALA A 133 0.32 -8.92 12.55
N LEU A 134 -0.52 -7.92 12.21
CA LEU A 134 -1.94 -7.88 12.56
C LEU A 134 -2.79 -8.69 11.58
N GLY A 135 -2.28 -8.89 10.36
CA GLY A 135 -3.01 -9.57 9.30
C GLY A 135 -4.10 -8.68 8.69
N SER A 136 -3.80 -7.41 8.46
CA SER A 136 -4.71 -6.47 7.80
C SER A 136 -5.29 -7.05 6.53
N ASN A 137 -6.61 -6.98 6.38
CA ASN A 137 -7.33 -7.61 5.28
C ASN A 137 -7.30 -6.72 4.04
N LEU A 138 -6.94 -7.31 2.90
CA LEU A 138 -6.70 -6.61 1.65
C LEU A 138 -7.47 -7.23 0.48
N ILE A 139 -7.76 -6.39 -0.51
CA ILE A 139 -8.20 -6.80 -1.85
C ILE A 139 -7.12 -6.43 -2.84
N VAL A 140 -6.46 -7.43 -3.39
CA VAL A 140 -5.53 -7.23 -4.51
C VAL A 140 -6.30 -7.26 -5.81
N GLN A 141 -6.09 -6.26 -6.64
CA GLN A 141 -6.70 -6.15 -7.97
C GLN A 141 -5.64 -6.32 -9.05
N THR A 142 -5.91 -7.26 -9.95
CA THR A 142 -4.95 -7.66 -11.00
C THR A 142 -5.55 -7.52 -12.39
N LYS A 143 -4.70 -7.20 -13.35
CA LYS A 143 -4.97 -7.24 -14.79
C LYS A 143 -3.77 -7.90 -15.48
N ASP A 144 -4.00 -8.84 -16.37
CA ASP A 144 -2.95 -9.54 -17.13
C ASP A 144 -1.83 -10.11 -16.24
N HIS A 145 -2.23 -10.77 -15.14
CA HIS A 145 -1.34 -11.35 -14.11
C HIS A 145 -0.46 -10.34 -13.35
N THR A 146 -0.68 -9.04 -13.54
CA THR A 146 0.03 -7.99 -12.80
C THR A 146 -0.89 -7.35 -11.75
N VAL A 147 -0.34 -7.06 -10.58
CA VAL A 147 -1.04 -6.28 -9.55
C VAL A 147 -1.10 -4.82 -10.01
N ARG A 148 -2.31 -4.26 -10.05
CA ARG A 148 -2.54 -2.87 -10.46
C ARG A 148 -2.85 -1.95 -9.30
N ARG A 149 -3.57 -2.45 -8.31
CA ARG A 149 -3.79 -1.73 -7.05
C ARG A 149 -4.17 -2.67 -5.92
N VAL A 150 -4.01 -2.18 -4.70
CA VAL A 150 -4.43 -2.83 -3.46
C VAL A 150 -5.40 -1.92 -2.73
N LEU A 151 -6.50 -2.49 -2.26
CA LEU A 151 -7.56 -1.81 -1.53
C LEU A 151 -7.78 -2.47 -0.16
N PRO A 152 -8.32 -1.76 0.83
CA PRO A 152 -8.74 -2.38 2.07
C PRO A 152 -9.90 -3.35 1.84
N LEU A 153 -9.89 -4.46 2.58
CA LEU A 153 -11.06 -5.30 2.78
C LEU A 153 -11.56 -5.06 4.20
N GLU A 154 -12.80 -4.60 4.32
CA GLU A 154 -13.43 -4.31 5.60
C GLU A 154 -13.42 -5.53 6.53
N ASN A 155 -12.88 -5.34 7.72
CA ASN A 155 -12.90 -6.29 8.82
C ASN A 155 -12.85 -5.53 10.15
N GLU A 156 -14.01 -5.37 10.78
CA GLU A 156 -14.19 -4.62 12.02
C GLU A 156 -13.28 -5.08 13.17
N SER A 157 -12.90 -6.38 13.17
CA SER A 157 -12.09 -6.95 14.26
C SER A 157 -10.58 -6.71 14.10
N ILE A 158 -10.11 -6.30 12.93
CA ILE A 158 -8.68 -6.23 12.62
C ILE A 158 -8.27 -4.84 12.15
N ASN A 159 -8.72 -4.44 10.97
CA ASN A 159 -8.29 -3.20 10.31
C ASN A 159 -9.45 -2.25 9.99
N GLU A 160 -10.68 -2.57 10.44
CA GLU A 160 -11.88 -1.83 10.03
C GLU A 160 -11.91 -1.69 8.50
N CYS A 161 -11.80 -0.48 7.99
CA CYS A 161 -11.70 -0.19 6.55
C CYS A 161 -10.38 0.51 6.16
N TRP A 162 -9.38 0.49 7.06
CA TRP A 162 -8.13 1.23 6.89
C TRP A 162 -6.97 0.31 6.55
N ILE A 163 -6.04 0.80 5.73
CA ILE A 163 -4.75 0.16 5.47
C ILE A 163 -3.63 1.19 5.42
N ALA A 164 -2.42 0.76 5.75
CA ALA A 164 -1.24 1.59 5.62
C ALA A 164 -0.85 1.81 4.15
N ASP A 165 -0.20 2.93 3.86
CA ASP A 165 0.29 3.24 2.52
C ASP A 165 1.31 2.21 2.02
N ARG A 166 2.07 1.62 2.93
CA ARG A 166 2.96 0.50 2.63
C ARG A 166 2.20 -0.70 2.04
N ASP A 167 1.04 -1.06 2.62
CA ASP A 167 0.23 -2.15 2.09
C ASP A 167 -0.41 -1.79 0.75
N ARG A 168 -0.80 -0.53 0.60
CA ARG A 168 -1.46 -0.04 -0.60
C ARG A 168 -0.56 0.06 -1.82
N PHE A 169 0.72 0.44 -1.65
CA PHE A 169 1.61 0.81 -2.75
C PHE A 169 2.85 -0.07 -2.89
N SER A 170 3.18 -0.92 -1.92
CA SER A 170 4.39 -1.77 -1.97
C SER A 170 4.42 -2.76 -3.12
N TYR A 171 3.29 -3.06 -3.74
CA TYR A 171 3.22 -3.95 -4.91
C TYR A 171 4.05 -3.46 -6.09
N GLU A 172 4.34 -2.17 -6.20
CA GLU A 172 5.23 -1.62 -7.24
C GLU A 172 6.62 -2.25 -7.16
N GLY A 173 7.09 -2.58 -5.96
CA GLY A 173 8.36 -3.28 -5.75
C GLY A 173 8.42 -4.68 -6.35
N LEU A 174 7.27 -5.31 -6.65
CA LEU A 174 7.24 -6.63 -7.29
C LEU A 174 7.78 -6.61 -8.72
N TYR A 175 7.69 -5.46 -9.38
CA TYR A 175 8.07 -5.29 -10.80
C TYR A 175 9.28 -4.38 -10.98
N HIS A 176 9.93 -3.98 -9.88
CA HIS A 176 11.10 -3.13 -9.94
C HIS A 176 12.30 -3.87 -10.54
N GLU A 177 13.08 -3.20 -11.37
CA GLU A 177 14.22 -3.78 -12.10
C GLU A 177 15.31 -4.37 -11.17
N SER A 178 15.48 -3.79 -9.97
CA SER A 178 16.45 -4.29 -8.99
C SER A 178 15.99 -5.56 -8.25
N ARG A 179 14.74 -6.03 -8.47
CA ARG A 179 14.25 -7.25 -7.84
C ARG A 179 14.95 -8.46 -8.44
N LEU A 180 15.49 -9.32 -7.58
CA LEU A 180 16.08 -10.59 -8.00
C LEU A 180 15.00 -11.53 -8.53
N SER A 181 15.18 -12.02 -9.75
CA SER A 181 14.30 -13.02 -10.38
C SER A 181 14.87 -14.44 -10.31
N THR A 182 16.20 -14.53 -10.12
CA THR A 182 16.94 -15.79 -10.02
C THR A 182 17.86 -15.76 -8.81
N PRO A 183 18.19 -16.91 -8.20
CA PRO A 183 19.23 -16.98 -7.17
C PRO A 183 20.57 -16.54 -7.74
N LYS A 184 21.41 -15.93 -6.90
CA LYS A 184 22.75 -15.51 -7.28
C LYS A 184 23.79 -15.98 -6.27
N ILE A 185 24.94 -16.45 -6.76
CA ILE A 185 26.10 -16.79 -5.95
C ILE A 185 27.21 -15.80 -6.26
N LYS A 186 27.93 -15.36 -5.23
CA LYS A 186 29.11 -14.51 -5.37
C LYS A 186 30.36 -15.36 -5.36
N HIS A 187 31.12 -15.36 -6.48
CA HIS A 187 32.41 -16.02 -6.59
C HIS A 187 33.47 -15.01 -7.08
N ASP A 188 34.61 -14.96 -6.43
CA ASP A 188 35.71 -14.04 -6.75
C ASP A 188 35.28 -12.56 -6.90
N GLY A 189 34.33 -12.13 -6.05
CA GLY A 189 33.82 -10.75 -6.07
C GLY A 189 32.74 -10.47 -7.10
N GLN A 190 32.43 -11.40 -8.01
CA GLN A 190 31.39 -11.27 -9.04
C GLN A 190 30.16 -12.10 -8.72
N TRP A 191 28.98 -11.61 -9.15
CA TRP A 191 27.70 -12.29 -8.96
C TRP A 191 27.33 -13.07 -10.22
N TYR A 192 26.94 -14.35 -10.04
CA TYR A 192 26.51 -15.26 -11.10
C TYR A 192 25.08 -15.73 -10.83
N ASP A 193 24.26 -15.71 -11.87
CA ASP A 193 22.92 -16.29 -11.80
C ASP A 193 23.06 -17.82 -11.82
N VAL A 194 22.34 -18.48 -10.91
CA VAL A 194 22.34 -19.94 -10.74
C VAL A 194 20.93 -20.49 -10.59
N ASP A 195 20.78 -21.79 -10.74
CA ASP A 195 19.52 -22.47 -10.41
C ASP A 195 19.39 -22.69 -8.88
N TRP A 196 18.19 -22.99 -8.43
CA TRP A 196 17.89 -23.23 -7.03
C TRP A 196 18.66 -24.41 -6.43
N THR A 197 18.90 -25.46 -7.20
CA THR A 197 19.64 -26.64 -6.73
C THR A 197 21.07 -26.25 -6.38
N THR A 198 21.75 -25.57 -7.28
CA THR A 198 23.12 -25.08 -7.08
C THR A 198 23.20 -24.11 -5.91
N ALA A 199 22.24 -23.17 -5.80
CA ALA A 199 22.21 -22.20 -4.68
C ALA A 199 22.06 -22.92 -3.34
N LEU A 200 21.13 -23.87 -3.22
CA LEU A 200 20.90 -24.63 -1.98
C LEU A 200 22.08 -25.54 -1.62
N GLU A 201 22.76 -26.13 -2.60
CA GLU A 201 23.96 -26.91 -2.35
C GLU A 201 25.12 -26.05 -1.82
N ASP A 202 25.29 -24.84 -2.35
CA ASP A 202 26.31 -23.90 -1.89
C ASP A 202 26.03 -23.44 -0.46
N ILE A 203 24.78 -23.06 -0.16
CA ILE A 203 24.33 -22.74 1.21
C ILE A 203 24.60 -23.91 2.17
N ARG A 204 24.26 -25.13 1.77
CA ARG A 204 24.50 -26.31 2.60
C ARG A 204 25.97 -26.53 2.90
N LYS A 205 26.84 -26.45 1.88
CA LYS A 205 28.29 -26.59 2.04
C LYS A 205 28.85 -25.54 2.96
N THR A 206 28.43 -24.30 2.81
CA THR A 206 28.89 -23.19 3.65
C THR A 206 28.46 -23.37 5.10
N LEU A 207 27.18 -23.73 5.36
CA LEU A 207 26.69 -23.99 6.71
C LEU A 207 27.41 -25.20 7.35
N ASP A 208 27.58 -26.30 6.61
CA ASP A 208 28.29 -27.48 7.09
C ASP A 208 29.75 -27.13 7.49
N CYS A 209 30.42 -26.26 6.73
CA CYS A 209 31.77 -25.80 7.04
C CYS A 209 31.80 -24.99 8.33
N VAL A 210 30.95 -23.95 8.44
CA VAL A 210 30.90 -23.09 9.64
C VAL A 210 30.55 -23.89 10.90
N ILE A 211 29.56 -24.76 10.83
CA ILE A 211 29.14 -25.58 11.99
C ILE A 211 30.22 -26.56 12.45
N ARG A 212 31.07 -27.06 11.54
CA ARG A 212 32.15 -27.98 11.88
C ARG A 212 33.39 -27.26 12.41
N GLU A 213 33.70 -26.07 11.90
CA GLU A 213 34.92 -25.34 12.23
C GLU A 213 34.79 -24.44 13.45
N ASP A 214 33.63 -23.74 13.57
CA ASP A 214 33.48 -22.64 14.52
C ASP A 214 32.48 -22.92 15.67
N ASP A 215 31.85 -24.10 15.71
CA ASP A 215 30.76 -24.41 16.61
C ASP A 215 29.39 -23.91 16.13
N LYS A 216 28.34 -24.56 16.60
CA LYS A 216 26.92 -24.30 16.27
C LYS A 216 26.46 -22.90 16.68
N ASP A 217 27.13 -22.28 17.66
CA ASP A 217 26.83 -20.94 18.14
C ASP A 217 27.32 -19.82 17.19
N ALA A 218 28.13 -20.17 16.17
CA ALA A 218 28.55 -19.24 15.13
C ALA A 218 27.41 -18.91 14.13
N VAL A 219 26.33 -19.71 14.13
CA VAL A 219 25.18 -19.51 13.25
C VAL A 219 24.00 -18.94 14.03
N GLY A 220 23.50 -17.81 13.60
CA GLY A 220 22.26 -17.20 14.11
C GLY A 220 21.18 -17.14 13.05
N ILE A 221 19.92 -17.31 13.44
CA ILE A 221 18.76 -17.18 12.57
C ILE A 221 17.93 -15.97 13.02
N TRP A 222 17.72 -15.05 12.09
CA TRP A 222 16.88 -13.90 12.33
C TRP A 222 15.66 -13.95 11.40
N ALA A 223 14.50 -14.26 11.99
CA ALA A 223 13.23 -14.36 11.28
C ALA A 223 12.47 -13.02 11.31
N SER A 224 11.67 -12.77 10.30
CA SER A 224 10.75 -11.63 10.33
C SER A 224 9.54 -11.92 11.23
N PRO A 225 9.09 -10.98 12.07
CA PRO A 225 7.84 -11.14 12.81
C PRO A 225 6.60 -11.13 11.92
N MET A 226 6.76 -10.76 10.65
CA MET A 226 5.68 -10.72 9.66
C MET A 226 5.55 -12.03 8.86
N ASN A 227 6.42 -12.99 9.13
CA ASN A 227 6.34 -14.31 8.52
C ASN A 227 5.08 -15.06 8.98
N THR A 228 4.59 -15.96 8.13
CA THR A 228 3.48 -16.83 8.50
C THR A 228 3.86 -17.80 9.62
N VAL A 229 2.87 -18.34 10.32
CA VAL A 229 3.08 -19.34 11.37
C VAL A 229 3.81 -20.57 10.82
N GLU A 230 3.49 -20.97 9.57
CA GLU A 230 4.13 -22.07 8.88
C GLU A 230 5.61 -21.82 8.60
N GLU A 231 5.95 -20.61 8.15
CA GLU A 231 7.34 -20.20 7.92
C GLU A 231 8.15 -20.16 9.21
N LEU A 232 7.60 -19.61 10.29
CA LEU A 232 8.24 -19.59 11.60
C LEU A 232 8.43 -21.00 12.16
N PHE A 233 7.43 -21.88 11.97
CA PHE A 233 7.53 -23.28 12.37
C PHE A 233 8.63 -24.03 11.60
N LEU A 234 8.70 -23.84 10.27
CA LEU A 234 9.75 -24.42 9.44
C LEU A 234 11.13 -23.88 9.80
N THR A 235 11.24 -22.58 10.07
CA THR A 235 12.47 -21.94 10.53
C THR A 235 12.95 -22.56 11.83
N LYS A 236 12.06 -22.77 12.80
CA LYS A 236 12.38 -23.47 14.06
C LYS A 236 12.84 -24.90 13.83
N LYS A 237 12.16 -25.65 12.95
CA LYS A 237 12.57 -27.01 12.59
C LYS A 237 13.95 -27.06 11.93
N LEU A 238 14.23 -26.13 11.02
CA LEU A 238 15.53 -26.01 10.38
C LEU A 238 16.62 -25.76 11.42
N ALA A 239 16.41 -24.80 12.33
CA ALA A 239 17.36 -24.51 13.40
C ALA A 239 17.63 -25.74 14.28
N GLN A 240 16.58 -26.47 14.65
CA GLN A 240 16.72 -27.71 15.42
C GLN A 240 17.54 -28.78 14.67
N ALA A 241 17.31 -28.93 13.38
CA ALA A 241 18.05 -29.88 12.53
C ALA A 241 19.54 -29.50 12.41
N LEU A 242 19.85 -28.22 12.35
CA LEU A 242 21.23 -27.69 12.31
C LEU A 242 21.87 -27.65 13.71
N GLY A 243 21.09 -27.79 14.77
CA GLY A 243 21.55 -27.67 16.15
C GLY A 243 21.83 -26.23 16.57
N VAL A 244 21.26 -25.25 15.89
CA VAL A 244 21.39 -23.81 16.17
C VAL A 244 20.41 -23.41 17.26
N SER A 245 20.91 -22.74 18.32
CA SER A 245 20.12 -22.25 19.45
C SER A 245 19.72 -20.78 19.31
N SER A 246 20.49 -20.00 18.56
CA SER A 246 20.33 -18.55 18.40
C SER A 246 19.29 -18.21 17.33
N ILE A 247 18.01 -18.04 17.77
CA ILE A 247 16.90 -17.62 16.90
C ILE A 247 16.25 -16.39 17.52
N ASP A 248 16.08 -15.32 16.75
CA ASP A 248 15.32 -14.14 17.17
C ASP A 248 14.52 -13.56 16.00
N CYS A 249 13.49 -12.78 16.32
CA CYS A 249 12.68 -12.04 15.35
C CYS A 249 12.60 -10.53 15.69
N ARG A 250 13.23 -10.08 16.76
CA ARG A 250 13.17 -8.70 17.24
C ARG A 250 14.25 -7.84 16.61
N LEU A 251 13.88 -6.69 16.07
CA LEU A 251 14.81 -5.67 15.62
C LEU A 251 15.47 -4.93 16.78
N GLN A 252 14.73 -4.76 17.87
CA GLN A 252 15.16 -4.00 19.02
C GLN A 252 14.58 -4.60 20.29
N GLN A 253 15.37 -4.69 21.33
CA GLN A 253 14.90 -5.06 22.66
C GLN A 253 14.31 -3.81 23.33
N GLN A 254 13.01 -3.81 23.59
CA GLN A 254 12.35 -2.77 24.38
C GLN A 254 12.04 -3.30 25.78
N ASP A 255 12.31 -2.50 26.79
CA ASP A 255 11.85 -2.78 28.15
C ASP A 255 10.35 -2.46 28.24
N SER A 256 9.51 -3.48 28.30
CA SER A 256 8.05 -3.36 28.39
C SER A 256 7.55 -2.84 29.75
N ARG A 257 8.45 -2.43 30.64
CA ARG A 257 8.16 -1.92 31.98
C ARG A 257 8.23 -0.37 32.07
N LEU A 258 8.41 0.30 30.95
CA LEU A 258 8.40 1.76 30.86
C LEU A 258 7.04 2.28 30.40
#